data_9b9b66b0ab16fa76918a846e48023e31
#
_entry.id   9b9b66b0ab16fa76918a846e48023e31
#
_cell.length_a   1.000
_cell.length_b   1.000
_cell.length_c   1.000
_cell.angle_alpha   90.00
_cell.angle_beta   90.00
_cell.angle_gamma   90.00
#
_symmetry.space_group_name_H-M   'P 1'
#
loop_
_entity.id
_entity.type
_entity.pdbx_description
1 polymer ?
#
loop_
_entity_poly.entity_id
_entity_poly.type
_entity_poly.pdbx_seq_one_letter_code
_entity_poly.pdbx_strand_id
1 'polypeptide(L)'
;GFLPRNMPKIERRPRRLRRSLQPGAVLILLSGTYKSKRVVLLKVLESGLLLVTGPHKINGVPLRRVDPAYVIATSTRVDVSNINLDSISDDMFTDLKKAKPTKNSNTFFTESQEKPVVSSERKLLQQGIDNPLMDRIKTTPALRYYLAARFSLSRGDRPHEMKF
;
A
#
# COMPACT_ATOMS: atom_id res chain seq x y z
N GLY A 1 18.78 7.57 40.07
CA GLY A 1 17.35 7.30 40.19
C GLY A 1 16.94 6.29 39.14
N PHE A 2 16.54 5.06 39.56
CA PHE A 2 16.00 4.04 38.66
C PHE A 2 14.59 4.45 38.24
N LEU A 3 14.35 4.63 36.94
CA LEU A 3 13.02 4.79 36.41
C LEU A 3 12.25 3.46 36.54
N PRO A 4 11.00 3.45 37.00
CA PRO A 4 10.22 2.23 37.12
C PRO A 4 9.99 1.58 35.75
N ARG A 5 10.26 0.26 35.64
CA ARG A 5 10.10 -0.54 34.41
C ARG A 5 8.65 -0.69 33.91
N ASN A 6 7.66 -0.25 34.67
CA ASN A 6 6.24 -0.29 34.34
C ASN A 6 5.71 1.12 34.09
N MET A 7 6.12 1.77 33.01
CA MET A 7 5.36 2.90 32.52
C MET A 7 4.03 2.39 31.94
N PRO A 8 2.89 3.00 32.33
CA PRO A 8 1.61 2.67 31.72
C PRO A 8 1.72 2.88 30.21
N LYS A 9 1.29 1.88 29.43
CA LYS A 9 1.20 2.04 27.97
C LYS A 9 0.27 3.21 27.71
N ILE A 10 0.81 4.30 27.18
CA ILE A 10 0.02 5.45 26.75
C ILE A 10 -0.85 4.95 25.61
N GLU A 11 -2.15 4.84 25.83
CA GLU A 11 -3.12 4.56 24.77
C GLU A 11 -3.08 5.70 23.76
N ARG A 12 -2.49 5.41 22.63
CA ARG A 12 -2.42 6.40 21.55
C ARG A 12 -3.81 6.59 20.99
N ARG A 13 -4.33 7.82 21.03
CA ARG A 13 -5.58 8.15 20.38
C ARG A 13 -5.55 7.72 18.91
N PRO A 14 -6.63 7.13 18.38
CA PRO A 14 -6.68 6.74 16.97
C PRO A 14 -6.43 7.98 16.09
N ARG A 15 -5.58 7.81 15.08
CA ARG A 15 -5.25 8.92 14.16
C ARG A 15 -6.49 9.35 13.40
N ARG A 16 -6.79 10.63 13.40
CA ARG A 16 -7.86 11.19 12.57
C ARG A 16 -7.42 11.14 11.10
N LEU A 17 -8.15 10.38 10.30
CA LEU A 17 -7.91 10.29 8.87
C LEU A 17 -8.41 11.54 8.15
N ARG A 18 -7.71 11.92 7.07
CA ARG A 18 -8.15 13.00 6.18
C ARG A 18 -9.43 12.58 5.47
N ARG A 19 -10.35 13.51 5.26
CA ARG A 19 -11.65 13.26 4.58
C ARG A 19 -11.48 12.79 3.14
N SER A 20 -10.37 13.10 2.48
CA SER A 20 -10.05 12.67 1.12
C SER A 20 -9.69 11.17 1.01
N LEU A 21 -9.30 10.52 2.13
CA LEU A 21 -8.93 9.11 2.16
C LEU A 21 -10.17 8.23 2.32
N GLN A 22 -10.93 8.10 1.24
CA GLN A 22 -12.12 7.24 1.19
C GLN A 22 -11.84 6.01 0.31
N PRO A 23 -12.48 4.87 0.58
CA PRO A 23 -12.39 3.69 -0.28
C PRO A 23 -12.65 4.05 -1.75
N GLY A 24 -11.86 3.47 -2.65
CA GLY A 24 -11.91 3.78 -4.07
C GLY A 24 -11.08 5.00 -4.51
N ALA A 25 -10.57 5.83 -3.61
CA ALA A 25 -9.71 6.95 -4.01
C ALA A 25 -8.39 6.46 -4.61
N VAL A 26 -7.95 7.08 -5.70
CA VAL A 26 -6.60 6.86 -6.24
C VAL A 26 -5.61 7.69 -5.43
N LEU A 27 -4.55 7.04 -4.96
CA LEU A 27 -3.51 7.64 -4.13
C LEU A 27 -2.17 7.61 -4.85
N ILE A 28 -1.34 8.61 -4.60
CA ILE A 28 0.04 8.67 -5.04
C ILE A 28 0.93 8.29 -3.85
N LEU A 29 1.79 7.30 -4.02
CA LEU A 29 2.73 6.87 -2.98
C LEU A 29 3.97 7.77 -2.98
N LEU A 30 4.32 8.31 -1.82
CA LEU A 30 5.46 9.22 -1.66
C LEU A 30 6.73 8.51 -1.19
N SER A 31 6.61 7.34 -0.58
CA SER A 31 7.76 6.65 0.01
C SER A 31 7.77 5.14 -0.28
N GLY A 32 8.92 4.52 -0.03
CA GLY A 32 9.13 3.09 -0.17
C GLY A 32 9.45 2.65 -1.60
N THR A 33 9.49 1.34 -1.81
CA THR A 33 9.85 0.70 -3.09
C THR A 33 8.95 1.15 -4.25
N TYR A 34 7.69 1.47 -3.96
CA TYR A 34 6.68 1.85 -4.95
C TYR A 34 6.40 3.36 -4.98
N LYS A 35 7.37 4.18 -4.55
CA LYS A 35 7.25 5.64 -4.62
C LYS A 35 6.87 6.11 -6.02
N SER A 36 6.12 7.19 -6.12
CA SER A 36 5.60 7.80 -7.36
C SER A 36 4.52 6.99 -8.09
N LYS A 37 4.19 5.78 -7.64
CA LYS A 37 3.12 4.99 -8.27
C LYS A 37 1.75 5.38 -7.75
N ARG A 38 0.76 5.27 -8.63
CA ARG A 38 -0.65 5.49 -8.32
C ARG A 38 -1.29 4.17 -7.92
N VAL A 39 -2.02 4.17 -6.83
CA VAL A 39 -2.65 2.97 -6.26
C VAL A 39 -4.10 3.27 -5.89
N VAL A 40 -4.93 2.25 -5.78
CA VAL A 40 -6.32 2.36 -5.36
C VAL A 40 -6.43 2.01 -3.88
N LEU A 41 -7.09 2.88 -3.11
CA LEU A 41 -7.41 2.63 -1.71
C LEU A 41 -8.59 1.67 -1.62
N LEU A 42 -8.40 0.54 -0.95
CA LEU A 42 -9.44 -0.46 -0.75
C LEU A 42 -10.19 -0.23 0.56
N LYS A 43 -9.50 -0.25 1.68
CA LYS A 43 -10.08 0.04 3.00
C LYS A 43 -9.03 0.61 3.96
N VAL A 44 -9.52 1.14 5.07
CA VAL A 44 -8.69 1.51 6.22
C VAL A 44 -8.70 0.36 7.21
N LEU A 45 -7.53 -0.08 7.65
CA LEU A 45 -7.35 -1.15 8.61
C LEU A 45 -7.51 -0.65 10.06
N GLU A 46 -7.70 -1.56 11.00
CA GLU A 46 -7.84 -1.23 12.43
C GLU A 46 -6.59 -0.54 12.99
N SER A 47 -5.42 -0.88 12.47
CA SER A 47 -4.15 -0.19 12.79
C SER A 47 -4.10 1.27 12.35
N GLY A 48 -5.09 1.76 11.62
CA GLY A 48 -5.09 3.08 10.98
C GLY A 48 -4.24 3.17 9.71
N LEU A 49 -3.69 2.04 9.24
CA LEU A 49 -2.99 1.95 7.97
C LEU A 49 -3.97 1.78 6.81
N LEU A 50 -3.58 2.25 5.65
CA LEU A 50 -4.35 2.11 4.42
C LEU A 50 -4.02 0.80 3.72
N LEU A 51 -5.05 0.04 3.36
CA LEU A 51 -4.92 -1.12 2.48
C LEU A 51 -5.04 -0.67 1.04
N VAL A 52 -4.00 -0.86 0.25
CA VAL A 52 -3.95 -0.41 -1.15
C VAL A 52 -3.51 -1.53 -2.09
N THR A 53 -3.97 -1.44 -3.33
CA THR A 53 -3.49 -2.25 -4.45
C THR A 53 -3.24 -1.38 -5.67
N GLY A 54 -2.31 -1.80 -6.52
CA GLY A 54 -1.92 -0.99 -7.64
C GLY A 54 -2.64 -1.13 -8.97
N PRO A 55 -3.57 -1.98 -9.34
CA PRO A 55 -3.56 -3.43 -9.45
C PRO A 55 -2.23 -3.99 -9.97
N HIS A 56 -1.83 -5.16 -9.52
CA HIS A 56 -0.49 -5.69 -9.80
C HIS A 56 -0.16 -5.80 -11.31
N LYS A 57 -1.16 -6.17 -12.14
CA LYS A 57 -1.00 -6.27 -13.59
C LYS A 57 -0.77 -4.93 -14.30
N ILE A 58 -1.16 -3.80 -13.70
CA ILE A 58 -1.03 -2.48 -14.31
C ILE A 58 0.31 -1.84 -13.95
N ASN A 59 0.63 -1.77 -12.67
CA ASN A 59 1.81 -1.02 -12.19
C ASN A 59 2.75 -1.83 -11.29
N GLY A 60 2.49 -3.13 -11.10
CA GLY A 60 3.34 -4.01 -10.31
C GLY A 60 3.27 -3.77 -8.80
N VAL A 61 2.31 -2.98 -8.29
CA VAL A 61 2.13 -2.79 -6.86
C VAL A 61 1.21 -3.87 -6.31
N PRO A 62 1.69 -4.72 -5.39
CA PRO A 62 0.87 -5.74 -4.77
C PRO A 62 -0.02 -5.14 -3.67
N LEU A 63 -0.94 -5.96 -3.17
CA LEU A 63 -1.71 -5.63 -1.98
C LEU A 63 -0.76 -5.38 -0.80
N ARG A 64 -0.85 -4.18 -0.22
CA ARG A 64 0.02 -3.78 0.90
C ARG A 64 -0.59 -2.73 1.79
N ARG A 65 -0.01 -2.58 2.98
CA ARG A 65 -0.35 -1.52 3.93
C ARG A 65 0.54 -0.31 3.72
N VAL A 66 -0.05 0.88 3.77
CA VAL A 66 0.66 2.16 3.64
C VAL A 66 0.18 3.12 4.72
N ASP A 67 1.11 3.88 5.31
CA ASP A 67 0.76 4.91 6.28
C ASP A 67 0.10 6.10 5.56
N PRO A 68 -1.02 6.63 6.08
CA PRO A 68 -1.72 7.81 5.54
C PRO A 68 -0.83 9.05 5.38
N ALA A 69 0.25 9.17 6.16
CA ALA A 69 1.17 10.29 6.08
C ALA A 69 1.99 10.31 4.77
N TYR A 70 2.18 9.15 4.14
CA TYR A 70 3.02 9.01 2.95
C TYR A 70 2.24 8.84 1.65
N VAL A 71 1.03 9.40 1.59
CA VAL A 71 0.19 9.36 0.40
C VAL A 71 -0.40 10.73 0.08
N ILE A 72 -0.57 11.01 -1.22
CA ILE A 72 -1.40 12.11 -1.70
C ILE A 72 -2.69 11.50 -2.23
N ALA A 73 -3.84 11.98 -1.75
CA ALA A 73 -5.13 11.59 -2.29
C ALA A 73 -5.44 12.43 -3.54
N THR A 74 -5.85 11.76 -4.62
CA THR A 74 -6.31 12.44 -5.84
C THR A 74 -7.83 12.52 -5.87
N SER A 75 -8.37 13.37 -6.75
CA SER A 75 -9.81 13.47 -7.00
C SER A 75 -10.40 12.27 -7.74
N THR A 76 -9.55 11.48 -8.41
CA THR A 76 -9.96 10.30 -9.17
C THR A 76 -10.41 9.18 -8.24
N ARG A 77 -11.54 8.55 -8.56
CA ARG A 77 -12.10 7.44 -7.80
C ARG A 77 -12.42 6.25 -8.68
N VAL A 78 -12.29 5.07 -8.10
CA VAL A 78 -12.65 3.77 -8.70
C VAL A 78 -13.67 3.11 -7.80
N ASP A 79 -14.71 2.52 -8.36
CA ASP A 79 -15.70 1.79 -7.58
C ASP A 79 -15.11 0.47 -7.07
N VAL A 80 -15.11 0.30 -5.76
CA VAL A 80 -14.59 -0.87 -5.04
C VAL A 80 -15.69 -1.63 -4.29
N SER A 81 -16.96 -1.28 -4.47
CA SER A 81 -18.10 -1.82 -3.70
C SER A 81 -18.24 -3.33 -3.83
N ASN A 82 -17.89 -3.90 -4.98
CA ASN A 82 -18.07 -5.33 -5.28
C ASN A 82 -16.86 -6.20 -4.86
N ILE A 83 -15.91 -5.65 -4.13
CA ILE A 83 -14.71 -6.38 -3.72
C ILE A 83 -14.90 -6.85 -2.27
N ASN A 84 -14.84 -8.16 -2.06
CA ASN A 84 -14.88 -8.69 -0.70
C ASN A 84 -13.51 -8.46 -0.02
N LEU A 85 -13.52 -7.62 1.02
CA LEU A 85 -12.34 -7.24 1.79
C LEU A 85 -12.40 -7.73 3.24
N ASP A 86 -13.42 -8.51 3.62
CA ASP A 86 -13.67 -8.90 5.01
C ASP A 86 -12.58 -9.82 5.55
N SER A 87 -12.07 -10.70 4.69
CA SER A 87 -11.01 -11.65 5.06
C SER A 87 -9.63 -11.03 5.25
N ILE A 88 -9.46 -9.73 4.96
CA ILE A 88 -8.15 -9.08 5.00
C ILE A 88 -8.01 -8.29 6.30
N SER A 89 -7.14 -8.78 7.18
CA SER A 89 -6.76 -8.15 8.45
C SER A 89 -5.29 -7.72 8.47
N ASP A 90 -4.92 -7.01 9.53
CA ASP A 90 -3.53 -6.60 9.75
C ASP A 90 -2.57 -7.78 9.93
N ASP A 91 -3.05 -8.91 10.47
CA ASP A 91 -2.25 -10.10 10.78
C ASP A 91 -1.61 -10.71 9.53
N MET A 92 -2.31 -10.69 8.40
CA MET A 92 -1.80 -11.21 7.12
C MET A 92 -0.50 -10.55 6.66
N PHE A 93 -0.18 -9.36 7.16
CA PHE A 93 1.00 -8.60 6.79
C PHE A 93 2.12 -8.65 7.83
N THR A 94 1.89 -9.27 8.99
CA THR A 94 2.89 -9.40 10.06
C THR A 94 3.92 -10.47 9.78
N ASP A 95 3.57 -11.52 9.09
CA ASP A 95 4.45 -12.67 8.80
C ASP A 95 5.64 -12.32 7.90
N LEU A 96 5.54 -11.24 7.12
CA LEU A 96 6.63 -10.76 6.28
C LEU A 96 7.83 -10.21 7.07
N LYS A 97 7.64 -9.85 8.35
CA LYS A 97 8.73 -9.35 9.19
C LYS A 97 9.60 -10.45 9.79
N LYS A 98 9.10 -11.68 9.83
CA LYS A 98 9.80 -12.81 10.49
C LYS A 98 10.90 -13.45 9.64
N ALA A 99 10.88 -13.25 8.33
CA ALA A 99 11.88 -13.79 7.40
C ALA A 99 13.01 -12.79 7.13
N LYS A 100 13.67 -12.26 8.18
CA LYS A 100 14.98 -11.67 7.99
C LYS A 100 16.00 -12.81 8.01
N PRO A 101 16.81 -13.00 6.97
CA PRO A 101 17.91 -13.95 7.03
C PRO A 101 18.83 -13.54 8.18
N THR A 102 19.06 -14.42 9.11
CA THR A 102 20.13 -14.30 10.10
C THR A 102 21.44 -14.15 9.32
N LYS A 103 22.09 -13.00 9.44
CA LYS A 103 23.43 -12.78 8.89
C LYS A 103 24.37 -13.71 9.66
N ASN A 104 24.58 -14.91 9.15
CA ASN A 104 25.72 -15.72 9.55
C ASN A 104 26.95 -15.11 8.87
N SER A 105 27.89 -14.65 9.66
CA SER A 105 29.08 -13.87 9.30
C SER A 105 30.12 -14.60 8.44
N ASN A 106 29.83 -15.80 7.91
CA ASN A 106 30.82 -16.65 7.25
C ASN A 106 30.53 -16.99 5.79
N THR A 107 29.62 -16.30 5.11
CA THR A 107 29.37 -16.57 3.68
C THR A 107 29.53 -15.30 2.86
N PHE A 108 30.78 -14.92 2.62
CA PHE A 108 31.14 -13.77 1.79
C PHE A 108 31.00 -14.03 0.28
N PHE A 109 30.72 -15.24 -0.18
CA PHE A 109 30.81 -15.63 -1.59
C PHE A 109 29.72 -16.54 -2.15
N THR A 110 28.51 -16.54 -1.62
CA THR A 110 27.40 -17.21 -2.32
C THR A 110 26.21 -16.27 -2.40
N GLU A 111 26.26 -15.39 -3.38
CA GLU A 111 25.12 -14.59 -3.83
C GLU A 111 24.15 -15.46 -4.66
N SER A 112 23.36 -16.22 -4.01
CA SER A 112 22.01 -16.51 -4.51
C SER A 112 21.03 -15.90 -3.51
N GLN A 113 20.75 -14.61 -3.67
CA GLN A 113 19.62 -13.99 -3.00
C GLN A 113 18.36 -14.65 -3.57
N GLU A 114 17.93 -15.73 -2.93
CA GLU A 114 16.64 -16.33 -3.18
C GLU A 114 15.60 -15.23 -2.95
N LYS A 115 14.97 -14.80 -4.04
CA LYS A 115 13.88 -13.83 -3.97
C LYS A 115 12.82 -14.42 -3.05
N PRO A 116 12.31 -13.68 -2.05
CA PRO A 116 11.31 -14.19 -1.13
C PRO A 116 10.13 -14.73 -1.94
N VAL A 117 9.90 -16.03 -1.85
CA VAL A 117 8.82 -16.70 -2.58
C VAL A 117 7.50 -16.23 -1.95
N VAL A 118 6.71 -15.52 -2.73
CA VAL A 118 5.36 -15.13 -2.32
C VAL A 118 4.49 -16.36 -2.24
N SER A 119 3.84 -16.60 -1.10
CA SER A 119 2.96 -17.76 -0.89
C SER A 119 1.85 -17.81 -1.96
N SER A 120 1.44 -19.02 -2.35
CA SER A 120 0.36 -19.23 -3.32
C SER A 120 -0.95 -18.59 -2.87
N GLU A 121 -1.26 -18.63 -1.57
CA GLU A 121 -2.43 -18.02 -0.98
C GLU A 121 -2.48 -16.50 -1.21
N ARG A 122 -1.36 -15.81 -1.05
CA ARG A 122 -1.28 -14.37 -1.32
C ARG A 122 -1.46 -14.02 -2.78
N LYS A 123 -1.00 -14.90 -3.69
CA LYS A 123 -1.22 -14.70 -5.12
C LYS A 123 -2.69 -14.85 -5.47
N LEU A 124 -3.38 -15.83 -4.88
CA LEU A 124 -4.83 -16.04 -5.07
C LEU A 124 -5.64 -14.88 -4.52
N LEU A 125 -5.33 -14.40 -3.31
CA LEU A 125 -5.95 -13.21 -2.73
C LEU A 125 -5.75 -11.96 -3.60
N GLN A 126 -4.53 -11.75 -4.08
CA GLN A 126 -4.23 -10.64 -4.99
C GLN A 126 -5.07 -10.72 -6.26
N GLN A 127 -5.20 -11.89 -6.86
CA GLN A 127 -6.01 -12.10 -8.06
C GLN A 127 -7.50 -11.91 -7.79
N GLY A 128 -7.99 -12.39 -6.66
CA GLY A 128 -9.40 -12.23 -6.25
C GLY A 128 -9.81 -10.78 -6.08
N ILE A 129 -8.89 -9.92 -5.64
CA ILE A 129 -9.12 -8.48 -5.49
C ILE A 129 -8.91 -7.74 -6.81
N ASP A 130 -7.82 -8.05 -7.51
CA ASP A 130 -7.45 -7.31 -8.71
C ASP A 130 -8.40 -7.59 -9.90
N ASN A 131 -8.96 -8.80 -10.02
CA ASN A 131 -9.83 -9.13 -11.16
C ASN A 131 -11.07 -8.23 -11.24
N PRO A 132 -11.93 -8.11 -10.20
CA PRO A 132 -13.08 -7.22 -10.25
C PRO A 132 -12.67 -5.75 -10.40
N LEU A 133 -11.54 -5.37 -9.80
CA LEU A 133 -11.01 -4.00 -9.93
C LEU A 133 -10.56 -3.72 -11.37
N MET A 134 -9.93 -4.66 -12.03
CA MET A 134 -9.51 -4.55 -13.45
C MET A 134 -10.70 -4.37 -14.38
N ASP A 135 -11.81 -5.05 -14.13
CA ASP A 135 -13.00 -4.91 -14.95
C ASP A 135 -13.62 -3.52 -14.81
N ARG A 136 -13.62 -2.94 -13.61
CA ARG A 136 -14.02 -1.54 -13.40
C ARG A 136 -13.07 -0.54 -14.07
N ILE A 137 -11.77 -0.79 -14.02
CA ILE A 137 -10.78 0.07 -14.68
C ILE A 137 -10.91 0.04 -16.20
N LYS A 138 -11.27 -1.09 -16.80
CA LYS A 138 -11.49 -1.21 -18.25
C LYS A 138 -12.68 -0.38 -18.74
N THR A 139 -13.73 -0.24 -17.92
CA THR A 139 -14.91 0.55 -18.30
C THR A 139 -14.64 2.05 -18.40
N THR A 140 -13.60 2.54 -17.70
CA THR A 140 -13.25 3.96 -17.72
C THR A 140 -12.08 4.20 -18.68
N PRO A 141 -12.28 4.92 -19.80
CA PRO A 141 -11.20 5.23 -20.74
C PRO A 141 -10.05 5.96 -20.02
N ALA A 142 -8.82 5.72 -20.45
CA ALA A 142 -7.61 6.32 -19.93
C ALA A 142 -7.23 6.00 -18.45
N LEU A 143 -8.13 5.48 -17.62
CA LEU A 143 -7.83 5.18 -16.21
C LEU A 143 -6.69 4.18 -16.06
N ARG A 144 -6.60 3.18 -16.94
CA ARG A 144 -5.50 2.22 -16.99
C ARG A 144 -4.14 2.91 -17.20
N TYR A 145 -4.08 3.85 -18.14
CA TYR A 145 -2.86 4.61 -18.44
C TYR A 145 -2.49 5.54 -17.27
N TYR A 146 -3.51 6.16 -16.66
CA TYR A 146 -3.33 7.00 -15.49
C TYR A 146 -2.72 6.23 -14.30
N LEU A 147 -3.20 5.03 -14.01
CA LEU A 147 -2.66 4.17 -12.97
C LEU A 147 -1.26 3.62 -13.30
N ALA A 148 -0.96 3.38 -14.57
CA ALA A 148 0.35 2.93 -15.01
C ALA A 148 1.40 4.05 -14.94
N ALA A 149 1.00 5.29 -15.16
CA ALA A 149 1.89 6.44 -15.18
C ALA A 149 2.43 6.75 -13.77
N ARG A 150 3.71 7.09 -13.69
CA ARG A 150 4.34 7.56 -12.45
C ARG A 150 4.09 9.05 -12.26
N PHE A 151 3.92 9.44 -11.01
CA PHE A 151 3.89 10.84 -10.63
C PHE A 151 5.32 11.39 -10.56
N SER A 152 5.54 12.56 -11.14
CA SER A 152 6.79 13.30 -11.06
C SER A 152 6.52 14.80 -10.98
N LEU A 153 7.44 15.54 -10.40
CA LEU A 153 7.42 17.00 -10.36
C LEU A 153 8.53 17.52 -11.26
N SER A 154 8.22 18.55 -12.03
CA SER A 154 9.18 19.28 -12.87
C SER A 154 9.73 20.49 -12.14
N ARG A 155 10.82 21.07 -12.67
CA ARG A 155 11.39 22.31 -12.13
C ARG A 155 10.38 23.45 -12.24
N GLY A 156 10.04 24.06 -11.11
CA GLY A 156 9.05 25.15 -11.03
C GLY A 156 7.66 24.71 -10.59
N ASP A 157 7.39 23.41 -10.50
CA ASP A 157 6.11 22.91 -9.98
C ASP A 157 5.97 23.27 -8.50
N ARG A 158 4.77 23.71 -8.11
CA ARG A 158 4.43 24.10 -6.74
C ARG A 158 3.39 23.13 -6.15
N PRO A 159 3.80 22.06 -5.47
CA PRO A 159 2.90 21.02 -4.99
C PRO A 159 1.77 21.53 -4.08
N HIS A 160 2.00 22.61 -3.34
CA HIS A 160 1.02 23.21 -2.44
C HIS A 160 -0.11 23.97 -3.17
N GLU A 161 0.09 24.32 -4.42
CA GLU A 161 -0.90 24.98 -5.29
C GLU A 161 -1.60 24.01 -6.27
N MET A 162 -1.04 22.77 -6.39
CA MET A 162 -1.57 21.77 -7.33
C MET A 162 -2.86 21.14 -6.81
N LYS A 163 -3.82 20.92 -7.70
CA LYS A 163 -5.00 20.09 -7.45
C LYS A 163 -4.71 18.67 -7.93
N PHE A 164 -4.82 17.74 -7.03
CA PHE A 164 -4.60 16.33 -7.31
C PHE A 164 -5.93 15.59 -7.52
#